data_beaf0203b9354f0967205b2226d8d7b6
#
_entry.id   beaf0203b9354f0967205b2226d8d7b6
#
_cell.length_a   1.000
_cell.length_b   1.000
_cell.length_c   1.000
_cell.angle_alpha   90.00
_cell.angle_beta   90.00
_cell.angle_gamma   90.00
#
_symmetry.space_group_name_H-M   'P 1'
#
loop_
_entity.id
_entity.type
_entity.pdbx_description
1 polymer ?
#
loop_
_entity_poly.entity_id
_entity_poly.type
_entity_poly.pdbx_seq_one_letter_code
_entity_poly.pdbx_strand_id
1 'polypeptide(L)'
;PEGGVILRSPSAAAIDSESHRIVALGADARRMLGKTPAGILAFRPIKDGVVSDFEVTSLMLEAFFTEKQIRSTFRRPSVVMATPYRITEVEQLAAENAVLEAGARAVGQIPAIYAAAAGAGLRVLSPRGCMIVNIGAGTTEAAVISAGGIISAKSVKMAGERFDTTLINYLRSNGELLVG
;
A
#
# COMPACT_ATOMS: atom_id res chain seq x y z
N PRO A 1 13.80 10.83 -11.05
CA PRO A 1 14.43 9.54 -11.17
C PRO A 1 14.28 9.05 -12.61
N GLU A 2 15.37 8.75 -13.25
CA GLU A 2 15.43 8.37 -14.67
C GLU A 2 14.90 6.95 -14.96
N GLY A 3 14.44 6.23 -13.94
CA GLY A 3 14.14 4.79 -14.05
C GLY A 3 12.66 4.40 -14.16
N GLY A 4 11.72 5.32 -14.03
CA GLY A 4 10.29 4.97 -14.03
C GLY A 4 9.89 3.98 -12.92
N VAL A 5 8.85 3.16 -13.15
CA VAL A 5 8.40 2.11 -12.22
C VAL A 5 9.30 0.88 -12.38
N ILE A 6 10.08 0.58 -11.35
CA ILE A 6 11.01 -0.57 -11.32
C ILE A 6 10.40 -1.83 -10.71
N LEU A 7 9.35 -1.69 -9.89
CA LEU A 7 8.60 -2.79 -9.30
C LEU A 7 7.13 -2.42 -9.16
N ARG A 8 6.26 -3.35 -9.54
CA ARG A 8 4.83 -3.31 -9.23
C ARG A 8 4.45 -4.67 -8.66
N SER A 9 4.13 -4.71 -7.38
CA SER A 9 3.80 -5.95 -6.66
C SER A 9 2.60 -5.73 -5.74
N PRO A 10 1.67 -6.69 -5.65
CA PRO A 10 0.62 -6.65 -4.63
C PRO A 10 1.23 -6.68 -3.23
N SER A 11 0.62 -5.96 -2.27
CA SER A 11 0.94 -6.09 -0.85
C SER A 11 0.25 -7.35 -0.31
N ALA A 12 0.88 -8.48 -0.53
CA ALA A 12 0.44 -9.79 -0.04
C ALA A 12 1.65 -10.62 0.37
N ALA A 13 1.51 -11.37 1.45
CA ALA A 13 2.51 -12.28 1.97
C ALA A 13 1.86 -13.60 2.35
N ALA A 14 2.58 -14.70 2.16
CA ALA A 14 2.26 -16.00 2.71
C ALA A 14 3.41 -16.44 3.59
N ILE A 15 3.09 -16.81 4.82
CA ILE A 15 4.04 -17.25 5.83
C ILE A 15 3.70 -18.65 6.32
N ASP A 16 4.70 -19.38 6.71
CA ASP A 16 4.54 -20.61 7.47
C ASP A 16 4.11 -20.26 8.90
N SER A 17 3.04 -20.87 9.39
CA SER A 17 2.41 -20.52 10.67
C SER A 17 3.23 -20.92 11.90
N GLU A 18 4.17 -21.87 11.77
CA GLU A 18 5.01 -22.34 12.88
C GLU A 18 6.35 -21.60 12.91
N SER A 19 7.01 -21.50 11.76
CA SER A 19 8.35 -20.89 11.66
C SER A 19 8.33 -19.38 11.38
N HIS A 20 7.17 -18.79 11.07
CA HIS A 20 6.99 -17.40 10.65
C HIS A 20 7.83 -17.01 9.43
N ARG A 21 8.32 -17.98 8.67
CA ARG A 21 9.12 -17.73 7.48
C ARG A 21 8.23 -17.37 6.29
N ILE A 22 8.70 -16.44 5.49
CA ILE A 22 8.04 -16.07 4.24
C ILE A 22 8.13 -17.25 3.26
N VAL A 23 6.95 -17.71 2.80
CA VAL A 23 6.79 -18.74 1.78
C VAL A 23 6.61 -18.12 0.40
N ALA A 24 5.84 -17.04 0.31
CA ALA A 24 5.62 -16.31 -0.93
C ALA A 24 5.34 -14.84 -0.67
N LEU A 25 5.64 -13.98 -1.65
CA LEU A 25 5.37 -12.54 -1.63
C LEU A 25 4.68 -12.09 -2.92
N GLY A 26 4.03 -10.94 -2.85
CA GLY A 26 3.50 -10.26 -4.02
C GLY A 26 2.42 -11.05 -4.76
N ALA A 27 2.61 -11.25 -6.05
CA ALA A 27 1.63 -11.91 -6.92
C ALA A 27 1.39 -13.37 -6.54
N ASP A 28 2.44 -14.09 -6.11
CA ASP A 28 2.33 -15.49 -5.70
C ASP A 28 1.55 -15.62 -4.40
N ALA A 29 1.85 -14.82 -3.40
CA ALA A 29 1.09 -14.77 -2.15
C ALA A 29 -0.37 -14.34 -2.40
N ARG A 30 -0.61 -13.40 -3.32
CA ARG A 30 -1.97 -12.97 -3.68
C ARG A 30 -2.81 -14.14 -4.22
N ARG A 31 -2.22 -15.02 -5.02
CA ARG A 31 -2.91 -16.22 -5.54
C ARG A 31 -3.27 -17.23 -4.45
N MET A 32 -2.57 -17.17 -3.32
CA MET A 32 -2.78 -18.04 -2.18
C MET A 32 -3.85 -17.52 -1.20
N LEU A 33 -4.27 -16.26 -1.31
CA LEU A 33 -5.30 -15.68 -0.43
C LEU A 33 -6.58 -16.51 -0.48
N GLY A 34 -7.03 -16.99 0.69
CA GLY A 34 -8.22 -17.84 0.83
C GLY A 34 -8.08 -19.26 0.29
N LYS A 35 -6.90 -19.69 -0.16
CA LYS A 35 -6.63 -21.00 -0.79
C LYS A 35 -5.31 -21.62 -0.29
N THR A 36 -4.97 -21.41 0.98
CA THR A 36 -3.74 -21.94 1.55
C THR A 36 -3.91 -23.35 2.09
N PRO A 37 -2.91 -24.25 1.94
CA PRO A 37 -2.87 -25.50 2.66
C PRO A 37 -2.71 -25.27 4.19
N ALA A 38 -2.95 -26.33 4.96
CA ALA A 38 -2.71 -26.28 6.41
C ALA A 38 -1.26 -25.89 6.70
N GLY A 39 -1.05 -25.04 7.71
CA GLY A 39 0.27 -24.54 8.10
C GLY A 39 0.76 -23.31 7.33
N ILE A 40 0.03 -22.84 6.32
CA ILE A 40 0.38 -21.60 5.60
C ILE A 40 -0.71 -20.56 5.79
N LEU A 41 -0.31 -19.35 6.17
CA LEU A 41 -1.19 -18.18 6.31
C LEU A 41 -0.87 -17.18 5.19
N ALA A 42 -1.83 -16.91 4.31
CA ALA A 42 -1.72 -15.86 3.32
C ALA A 42 -2.61 -14.67 3.69
N PHE A 43 -2.05 -13.48 3.74
CA PHE A 43 -2.76 -12.26 4.12
C PHE A 43 -2.10 -11.01 3.51
N ARG A 44 -2.71 -9.85 3.77
CA ARG A 44 -2.18 -8.56 3.36
C ARG A 44 -1.60 -7.84 4.57
N PRO A 45 -0.27 -7.66 4.64
CA PRO A 45 0.39 -7.00 5.76
C PRO A 45 0.12 -5.47 5.80
N ILE A 46 -0.31 -4.90 4.68
CA ILE A 46 -0.80 -3.52 4.59
C ILE A 46 -2.28 -3.58 4.21
N LYS A 47 -3.15 -3.00 5.02
CA LYS A 47 -4.59 -2.96 4.83
C LYS A 47 -5.11 -1.54 5.00
N ASP A 48 -6.05 -1.12 4.15
CA ASP A 48 -6.63 0.22 4.18
C ASP A 48 -5.57 1.36 4.16
N GLY A 49 -4.44 1.09 3.50
CA GLY A 49 -3.31 2.02 3.40
C GLY A 49 -2.44 2.13 4.63
N VAL A 50 -2.64 1.30 5.65
CA VAL A 50 -1.86 1.29 6.90
C VAL A 50 -1.23 -0.08 7.16
N VAL A 51 -0.12 -0.08 7.90
CA VAL A 51 0.57 -1.31 8.32
C VAL A 51 -0.30 -2.04 9.35
N SER A 52 -0.74 -3.25 9.02
CA SER A 52 -1.49 -4.13 9.93
C SER A 52 -0.63 -5.24 10.53
N ASP A 53 0.46 -5.59 9.87
CA ASP A 53 1.48 -6.49 10.39
C ASP A 53 2.85 -5.87 10.12
N PHE A 54 3.50 -5.44 11.19
CA PHE A 54 4.76 -4.71 11.11
C PHE A 54 5.92 -5.59 10.62
N GLU A 55 6.06 -6.77 11.23
CA GLU A 55 7.17 -7.69 10.95
C GLU A 55 7.14 -8.16 9.50
N VAL A 56 5.97 -8.63 9.05
CA VAL A 56 5.81 -9.11 7.67
C VAL A 56 5.90 -7.97 6.66
N THR A 57 5.47 -6.75 7.01
CA THR A 57 5.66 -5.58 6.15
C THR A 57 7.14 -5.26 5.97
N SER A 58 7.91 -5.24 7.06
CA SER A 58 9.36 -4.97 7.02
C SER A 58 10.09 -6.02 6.18
N LEU A 59 9.82 -7.30 6.40
CA LEU A 59 10.41 -8.40 5.63
C LEU A 59 10.04 -8.34 4.14
N MET A 60 8.79 -8.01 3.82
CA MET A 60 8.34 -7.85 2.44
C MET A 60 9.07 -6.70 1.74
N LEU A 61 9.22 -5.56 2.41
CA LEU A 61 9.95 -4.41 1.87
C LEU A 61 11.44 -4.71 1.71
N GLU A 62 12.05 -5.39 2.68
CA GLU A 62 13.45 -5.84 2.60
C GLU A 62 13.68 -6.76 1.39
N ALA A 63 12.78 -7.72 1.17
CA ALA A 63 12.84 -8.62 0.02
C ALA A 63 12.75 -7.83 -1.30
N PHE A 64 11.86 -6.83 -1.41
CA PHE A 64 11.74 -5.98 -2.60
C PHE A 64 12.96 -5.11 -2.82
N PHE A 65 13.54 -4.54 -1.76
CA PHE A 65 14.78 -3.76 -1.87
C PHE A 65 15.96 -4.60 -2.33
N THR A 66 16.02 -5.85 -1.88
CA THR A 66 17.07 -6.80 -2.24
C THR A 66 16.90 -7.30 -3.68
N GLU A 67 15.69 -7.72 -4.05
CA GLU A 67 15.37 -8.20 -5.39
C GLU A 67 15.71 -7.18 -6.48
N LYS A 68 15.40 -5.92 -6.25
CA LYS A 68 15.65 -4.82 -7.20
C LYS A 68 17.01 -4.15 -7.01
N GLN A 69 17.88 -4.70 -6.18
CA GLN A 69 19.21 -4.16 -5.88
C GLN A 69 19.19 -2.69 -5.44
N ILE A 70 18.08 -2.25 -4.84
CA ILE A 70 17.91 -0.89 -4.31
C ILE A 70 18.81 -0.71 -3.09
N ARG A 71 18.96 -1.78 -2.31
CA ARG A 71 19.83 -1.86 -1.13
C ARG A 71 21.06 -2.69 -1.44
N SER A 72 22.22 -2.23 -0.99
CA SER A 72 23.45 -3.01 -0.93
C SER A 72 24.15 -2.77 0.40
N THR A 73 25.18 -3.55 0.72
CA THR A 73 25.97 -3.43 1.96
C THR A 73 26.50 -2.00 2.18
N PHE A 74 26.79 -1.28 1.10
CA PHE A 74 27.35 0.08 1.15
C PHE A 74 26.35 1.18 0.79
N ARG A 75 25.15 0.83 0.33
CA ARG A 75 24.18 1.79 -0.20
C ARG A 75 22.79 1.54 0.36
N ARG A 76 22.38 2.43 1.27
CA ARG A 76 21.03 2.44 1.83
C ARG A 76 20.19 3.54 1.13
N PRO A 77 19.01 3.24 0.61
CA PRO A 77 18.20 4.22 -0.08
C PRO A 77 17.60 5.25 0.89
N SER A 78 17.39 6.47 0.40
CA SER A 78 16.39 7.38 0.98
C SER A 78 15.07 7.14 0.30
N VAL A 79 14.00 6.96 1.05
CA VAL A 79 12.69 6.57 0.57
C VAL A 79 11.70 7.70 0.80
N VAL A 80 10.89 8.01 -0.20
CA VAL A 80 9.69 8.84 -0.03
C VAL A 80 8.48 7.90 -0.14
N MET A 81 7.68 7.89 0.91
CA MET A 81 6.51 7.03 1.04
C MET A 81 5.23 7.85 0.91
N ALA A 82 4.28 7.34 0.13
CA ALA A 82 2.95 7.92 0.02
C ALA A 82 2.01 7.23 1.03
N THR A 83 1.43 8.01 1.93
CA THR A 83 0.51 7.53 2.98
C THR A 83 -0.87 8.16 2.82
N PRO A 84 -1.95 7.50 3.24
CA PRO A 84 -3.28 8.11 3.21
C PRO A 84 -3.29 9.46 3.96
N TYR A 85 -4.11 10.39 3.49
CA TYR A 85 -4.14 11.76 4.00
C TYR A 85 -4.47 11.87 5.49
N ARG A 86 -5.27 10.94 6.02
CA ARG A 86 -5.70 10.92 7.43
C ARG A 86 -5.34 9.58 8.08
N ILE A 87 -4.06 9.40 8.34
CA ILE A 87 -3.59 8.33 9.24
C ILE A 87 -3.22 8.93 10.59
N THR A 88 -3.27 8.12 11.63
CA THR A 88 -2.83 8.51 12.97
C THR A 88 -1.30 8.60 13.03
N GLU A 89 -0.77 9.35 14.00
CA GLU A 89 0.67 9.42 14.22
C GLU A 89 1.31 8.05 14.46
N VAL A 90 0.59 7.15 15.14
CA VAL A 90 1.04 5.77 15.39
C VAL A 90 1.13 4.97 14.08
N GLU A 91 0.12 5.06 13.22
CA GLU A 91 0.13 4.40 11.89
C GLU A 91 1.25 4.98 11.00
N GLN A 92 1.47 6.28 11.08
CA GLN A 92 2.54 6.97 10.37
C GLN A 92 3.92 6.48 10.81
N LEU A 93 4.14 6.42 12.13
CA LEU A 93 5.39 5.94 12.72
C LEU A 93 5.62 4.46 12.43
N ALA A 94 4.58 3.63 12.48
CA ALA A 94 4.70 2.21 12.13
C ALA A 94 5.13 2.02 10.68
N ALA A 95 4.57 2.79 9.75
CA ALA A 95 4.95 2.72 8.34
C ALA A 95 6.39 3.21 8.11
N GLU A 96 6.81 4.30 8.77
CA GLU A 96 8.19 4.80 8.70
C GLU A 96 9.20 3.79 9.23
N ASN A 97 8.92 3.24 10.42
CA ASN A 97 9.80 2.25 11.05
C ASN A 97 9.92 0.97 10.21
N ALA A 98 8.83 0.49 9.59
CA ALA A 98 8.89 -0.67 8.70
C ALA A 98 9.83 -0.45 7.50
N VAL A 99 9.83 0.75 6.93
CA VAL A 99 10.72 1.10 5.82
C VAL A 99 12.18 1.25 6.28
N LEU A 100 12.41 1.82 7.48
CA LEU A 100 13.74 1.94 8.07
C LEU A 100 14.32 0.56 8.39
N GLU A 101 13.53 -0.34 8.97
CA GLU A 101 13.93 -1.71 9.31
C GLU A 101 14.23 -2.52 8.04
N ALA A 102 13.47 -2.33 6.96
CA ALA A 102 13.77 -2.91 5.65
C ALA A 102 15.12 -2.43 5.06
N GLY A 103 15.77 -1.46 5.68
CA GLY A 103 17.12 -1.01 5.36
C GLY A 103 17.22 0.33 4.65
N ALA A 104 16.19 1.14 4.68
CA ALA A 104 16.30 2.54 4.26
C ALA A 104 17.20 3.34 5.21
N ARG A 105 17.86 4.37 4.67
CA ARG A 105 18.66 5.34 5.46
C ARG A 105 17.78 6.44 6.05
N ALA A 106 16.80 6.88 5.31
CA ALA A 106 15.90 7.95 5.69
C ALA A 106 14.55 7.76 4.98
N VAL A 107 13.49 8.17 5.63
CA VAL A 107 12.13 8.10 5.11
C VAL A 107 11.51 9.49 5.15
N GLY A 108 10.97 9.93 4.02
CA GLY A 108 10.06 11.07 3.94
C GLY A 108 8.65 10.59 3.67
N GLN A 109 7.65 11.32 4.13
CA GLN A 109 6.26 10.96 3.90
C GLN A 109 5.53 12.09 3.18
N ILE A 110 4.66 11.73 2.24
CA ILE A 110 3.77 12.65 1.54
C ILE A 110 2.36 12.08 1.51
N PRO A 111 1.31 12.91 1.50
CA PRO A 111 -0.05 12.42 1.30
C PRO A 111 -0.20 11.73 -0.06
N ALA A 112 -0.77 10.51 -0.07
CA ALA A 112 -0.95 9.73 -1.30
C ALA A 112 -1.77 10.48 -2.35
N ILE A 113 -2.80 11.22 -1.90
CA ILE A 113 -3.63 12.03 -2.79
C ILE A 113 -2.84 13.17 -3.45
N TYR A 114 -1.82 13.74 -2.77
CA TYR A 114 -0.96 14.76 -3.34
C TYR A 114 0.01 14.16 -4.38
N ALA A 115 0.59 12.99 -4.05
CA ALA A 115 1.42 12.24 -4.99
C ALA A 115 0.64 11.84 -6.25
N ALA A 116 -0.62 11.38 -6.07
CA ALA A 116 -1.51 11.04 -7.17
C ALA A 116 -1.81 12.24 -8.07
N ALA A 117 -2.05 13.42 -7.48
CA ALA A 117 -2.28 14.65 -8.24
C ALA A 117 -1.06 15.04 -9.08
N ALA A 118 0.14 14.99 -8.49
CA ALA A 118 1.38 15.25 -9.19
C ALA A 118 1.63 14.22 -10.31
N GLY A 119 1.40 12.93 -10.03
CA GLY A 119 1.55 11.84 -11.00
C GLY A 119 0.55 11.90 -12.15
N ALA A 120 -0.64 12.45 -11.93
CA ALA A 120 -1.64 12.73 -12.95
C ALA A 120 -1.33 13.98 -13.79
N GLY A 121 -0.23 14.69 -13.53
CA GLY A 121 0.18 15.89 -14.24
C GLY A 121 -0.60 17.15 -13.86
N LEU A 122 -1.32 17.14 -12.73
CA LEU A 122 -2.01 18.33 -12.26
C LEU A 122 -1.00 19.39 -11.79
N ARG A 123 -1.29 20.64 -12.07
CA ARG A 123 -0.44 21.77 -11.67
C ARG A 123 -0.64 22.10 -10.20
N VAL A 124 -0.17 21.20 -9.32
CA VAL A 124 -0.37 21.30 -7.86
C VAL A 124 0.21 22.57 -7.24
N LEU A 125 1.22 23.19 -7.87
CA LEU A 125 1.83 24.45 -7.41
C LEU A 125 1.09 25.69 -7.90
N SER A 126 0.14 25.54 -8.84
CA SER A 126 -0.63 26.66 -9.35
C SER A 126 -1.56 27.23 -8.28
N PRO A 127 -1.77 28.57 -8.25
CA PRO A 127 -2.77 29.18 -7.39
C PRO A 127 -4.21 28.83 -7.81
N ARG A 128 -4.40 28.33 -9.04
CA ARG A 128 -5.70 27.76 -9.44
C ARG A 128 -5.91 26.44 -8.75
N GLY A 129 -7.04 26.31 -8.04
CA GLY A 129 -7.43 25.06 -7.42
C GLY A 129 -7.62 23.94 -8.44
N CYS A 130 -7.11 22.76 -8.13
CA CYS A 130 -7.41 21.53 -8.85
C CYS A 130 -7.98 20.50 -7.88
N MET A 131 -8.87 19.65 -8.37
CA MET A 131 -9.46 18.56 -7.57
C MET A 131 -9.01 17.22 -8.13
N ILE A 132 -8.71 16.30 -7.23
CA ILE A 132 -8.42 14.92 -7.56
C ILE A 132 -9.25 13.98 -6.69
N VAL A 133 -9.67 12.87 -7.27
CA VAL A 133 -10.23 11.71 -6.56
C VAL A 133 -9.35 10.51 -6.86
N ASN A 134 -8.86 9.86 -5.82
CA ASN A 134 -8.06 8.65 -5.89
C ASN A 134 -8.84 7.49 -5.26
N ILE A 135 -9.19 6.48 -6.06
CA ILE A 135 -9.87 5.28 -5.61
C ILE A 135 -8.87 4.13 -5.67
N GLY A 136 -8.39 3.72 -4.51
CA GLY A 136 -7.40 2.64 -4.36
C GLY A 136 -8.04 1.28 -4.09
N ALA A 137 -7.27 0.39 -3.48
CA ALA A 137 -7.75 -0.91 -3.01
C ALA A 137 -8.55 -0.77 -1.70
N GLY A 138 -7.99 -0.09 -0.69
CA GLY A 138 -8.58 0.04 0.65
C GLY A 138 -9.17 1.42 0.94
N THR A 139 -8.69 2.50 0.31
CA THR A 139 -9.11 3.87 0.58
C THR A 139 -9.56 4.61 -0.68
N THR A 140 -10.57 5.44 -0.52
CA THR A 140 -10.97 6.47 -1.49
C THR A 140 -10.68 7.83 -0.88
N GLU A 141 -9.94 8.65 -1.58
CA GLU A 141 -9.55 10.00 -1.15
C GLU A 141 -9.96 11.04 -2.20
N ALA A 142 -10.44 12.17 -1.74
CA ALA A 142 -10.71 13.33 -2.59
C ALA A 142 -10.04 14.56 -1.98
N ALA A 143 -9.35 15.36 -2.80
CA ALA A 143 -8.71 16.58 -2.34
C ALA A 143 -8.81 17.71 -3.34
N VAL A 144 -8.88 18.93 -2.82
CA VAL A 144 -8.68 20.18 -3.53
C VAL A 144 -7.29 20.70 -3.15
N ILE A 145 -6.47 20.96 -4.17
CA ILE A 145 -5.08 21.38 -4.02
C ILE A 145 -4.92 22.73 -4.73
N SER A 146 -4.23 23.67 -4.08
CA SER A 146 -3.91 24.97 -4.63
C SER A 146 -2.60 25.49 -4.03
N ALA A 147 -1.78 26.17 -4.82
CA ALA A 147 -0.52 26.77 -4.41
C ALA A 147 0.40 25.82 -3.59
N GLY A 148 0.45 24.55 -3.96
CA GLY A 148 1.29 23.55 -3.31
C GLY A 148 0.71 22.96 -2.03
N GLY A 149 -0.47 23.42 -1.56
CA GLY A 149 -1.12 22.95 -0.34
C GLY A 149 -2.43 22.22 -0.61
N ILE A 150 -2.77 21.28 0.28
CA ILE A 150 -4.10 20.67 0.32
C ILE A 150 -5.04 21.62 1.06
N ILE A 151 -6.01 22.19 0.36
CA ILE A 151 -6.98 23.14 0.91
C ILE A 151 -8.09 22.40 1.64
N SER A 152 -8.54 21.29 1.08
CA SER A 152 -9.54 20.41 1.68
C SER A 152 -9.34 19.01 1.18
N ALA A 153 -9.50 18.02 2.05
CA ALA A 153 -9.49 16.63 1.66
C ALA A 153 -10.41 15.78 2.54
N LYS A 154 -10.91 14.72 1.93
CA LYS A 154 -11.63 13.65 2.63
C LYS A 154 -11.04 12.31 2.23
N SER A 155 -10.94 11.41 3.21
CA SER A 155 -10.54 10.01 3.04
C SER A 155 -11.59 9.11 3.68
N VAL A 156 -11.95 8.03 2.99
CA VAL A 156 -12.85 6.99 3.50
C VAL A 156 -12.25 5.62 3.26
N LYS A 157 -12.38 4.71 4.22
CA LYS A 157 -11.96 3.30 4.12
C LYS A 157 -13.01 2.48 3.36
N MET A 158 -13.29 2.90 2.13
CA MET A 158 -14.23 2.25 1.21
C MET A 158 -13.69 2.40 -0.21
N ALA A 159 -13.26 1.30 -0.81
CA ALA A 159 -12.64 1.28 -2.13
C ALA A 159 -12.73 -0.13 -2.75
N GLY A 160 -11.87 -0.49 -3.69
CA GLY A 160 -11.95 -1.69 -4.50
C GLY A 160 -12.21 -2.98 -3.73
N GLU A 161 -11.51 -3.22 -2.62
CA GLU A 161 -11.72 -4.42 -1.79
C GLU A 161 -13.12 -4.51 -1.19
N ARG A 162 -13.69 -3.35 -0.83
CA ARG A 162 -15.04 -3.27 -0.31
C ARG A 162 -16.07 -3.50 -1.43
N PHE A 163 -15.78 -3.00 -2.63
CA PHE A 163 -16.61 -3.24 -3.82
C PHE A 163 -16.65 -4.72 -4.15
N ASP A 164 -15.50 -5.39 -4.21
CA ASP A 164 -15.40 -6.83 -4.45
C ASP A 164 -16.19 -7.63 -3.39
N THR A 165 -15.99 -7.31 -2.11
CA THR A 165 -16.71 -7.97 -1.00
C THR A 165 -18.22 -7.79 -1.12
N THR A 166 -18.67 -6.58 -1.49
CA THR A 166 -20.09 -6.28 -1.66
C THR A 166 -20.69 -7.08 -2.82
N LEU A 167 -19.98 -7.16 -3.95
CA LEU A 167 -20.39 -7.96 -5.10
C LEU A 167 -20.46 -9.46 -4.77
N ILE A 168 -19.44 -9.99 -4.08
CA ILE A 168 -19.42 -11.39 -3.65
C ILE A 168 -20.62 -11.70 -2.75
N ASN A 169 -20.90 -10.82 -1.77
CA ASN A 169 -22.03 -10.99 -0.87
C ASN A 169 -23.37 -10.91 -1.61
N TYR A 170 -23.50 -9.98 -2.56
CA TYR A 170 -24.69 -9.85 -3.38
C TYR A 170 -24.95 -11.13 -4.21
N LEU A 171 -23.93 -11.64 -4.89
CA LEU A 171 -24.03 -12.86 -5.69
C LEU A 171 -24.37 -14.08 -4.83
N ARG A 172 -23.80 -14.17 -3.63
CA ARG A 172 -24.10 -15.24 -2.67
C ARG A 172 -25.55 -15.19 -2.21
N SER A 173 -26.08 -13.98 -1.91
CA SER A 173 -27.42 -13.81 -1.37
C SER A 173 -28.51 -13.94 -2.41
N ASN A 174 -28.25 -13.57 -3.66
CA ASN A 174 -29.28 -13.51 -4.71
C ASN A 174 -29.14 -14.57 -5.80
N GLY A 175 -27.97 -15.19 -5.94
CA GLY A 175 -27.71 -16.13 -7.03
C GLY A 175 -27.21 -17.50 -6.56
N GLU A 176 -27.07 -17.73 -5.25
CA GLU A 176 -26.44 -18.93 -4.66
C GLU A 176 -25.06 -19.26 -5.25
N LEU A 177 -24.40 -18.26 -5.84
CA LEU A 177 -23.11 -18.42 -6.49
C LEU A 177 -21.98 -18.15 -5.47
N LEU A 178 -21.10 -19.15 -5.31
CA LEU A 178 -19.85 -19.01 -4.56
C LEU A 178 -18.75 -18.55 -5.52
N VAL A 179 -18.40 -17.26 -5.42
CA VAL A 179 -17.28 -16.65 -6.14
C VAL A 179 -16.21 -16.19 -5.13
N GLY A 180 -14.94 -16.21 -5.55
CA GLY A 180 -13.78 -15.82 -4.73
C GLY A 180 -12.91 -14.78 -5.41
#